data_7afa0b0180e4953c1c67590c7aee54ad
#
_entry.id   7afa0b0180e4953c1c67590c7aee54ad
#
_cell.length_a   1.000
_cell.length_b   1.000
_cell.length_c   1.000
_cell.angle_alpha   90.00
_cell.angle_beta   90.00
_cell.angle_gamma   90.00
#
_symmetry.space_group_name_H-M   'P 1'
#
loop_
_entity.id
_entity.type
_entity.pdbx_description
1 polymer ?
#
loop_
_entity_poly.entity_id
_entity_poly.type
_entity_poly.pdbx_seq_one_letter_code
_entity_poly.pdbx_strand_id
1 'polypeptide(L)'
;QGTAQDLIEFAQTWVEQYQLWLDVRSKAERGNLLAMGKKASAATKAKSLQLQPNLSAEQALKLVIENSLNHILPNAAAIAGGVAEADHIHQARVGLRRLRSALKHFSNWSEHINPAWESELADIFRALGQSRDHDAIQDSVIPLIKEVCDFDFALSSSSDPEIATRLSNTQTTQLFLSLLSFIHSENEAKAKLFKQVSKSLTKLYHKILKDASQFPELSIEQQHRTRKRVKQLRYCIDFTAGLYPEKQVQQFLDKLQPIQEYLGFYNDLFVAEQIFQQQVSEKPEFLFALGWVKAQQPHVAKKADKKLQVLSHKDIFWA
;
A
#
# COMPACT_ATOMS: atom_id res chain seq x y z
N GLN A 1 -0.37 -12.07 -35.77
CA GLN A 1 -0.14 -10.73 -35.18
C GLN A 1 -1.43 -10.33 -34.52
N GLY A 2 -1.42 -10.19 -33.20
CA GLY A 2 -2.57 -9.76 -32.38
C GLY A 2 -2.22 -8.52 -31.57
N THR A 3 -3.23 -7.92 -30.95
CA THR A 3 -3.08 -6.79 -30.02
C THR A 3 -2.64 -7.28 -28.64
N ALA A 4 -2.24 -6.37 -27.74
CA ALA A 4 -2.00 -6.71 -26.34
C ALA A 4 -3.26 -7.29 -25.68
N GLN A 5 -4.44 -6.80 -26.08
CA GLN A 5 -5.74 -7.28 -25.62
C GLN A 5 -5.96 -8.75 -25.97
N ASP A 6 -5.70 -9.15 -27.24
CA ASP A 6 -5.83 -10.54 -27.69
C ASP A 6 -4.93 -11.49 -26.90
N LEU A 7 -3.69 -11.05 -26.57
CA LEU A 7 -2.76 -11.83 -25.75
C LEU A 7 -3.26 -12.00 -24.31
N ILE A 8 -3.86 -10.98 -23.74
CA ILE A 8 -4.39 -11.04 -22.36
C ILE A 8 -5.61 -11.97 -22.31
N GLU A 9 -6.53 -11.88 -23.27
CA GLU A 9 -7.70 -12.78 -23.36
C GLU A 9 -7.28 -14.25 -23.54
N PHE A 10 -6.28 -14.48 -24.37
CA PHE A 10 -5.69 -15.80 -24.52
C PHE A 10 -5.06 -16.30 -23.21
N ALA A 11 -4.30 -15.45 -22.52
CA ALA A 11 -3.70 -15.78 -21.23
C ALA A 11 -4.76 -16.08 -20.16
N GLN A 12 -5.87 -15.34 -20.13
CA GLN A 12 -6.99 -15.59 -19.21
C GLN A 12 -7.59 -16.98 -19.40
N THR A 13 -7.81 -17.38 -20.67
CA THR A 13 -8.31 -18.73 -21.00
C THR A 13 -7.35 -19.83 -20.52
N TRP A 14 -6.06 -19.63 -20.72
CA TRP A 14 -5.04 -20.60 -20.29
C TRP A 14 -4.88 -20.68 -18.78
N VAL A 15 -4.99 -19.56 -18.08
CA VAL A 15 -4.96 -19.52 -16.62
C VAL A 15 -6.11 -20.33 -16.02
N GLU A 16 -7.31 -20.24 -16.58
CA GLU A 16 -8.46 -21.04 -16.16
C GLU A 16 -8.23 -22.54 -16.42
N GLN A 17 -7.79 -22.87 -17.64
CA GLN A 17 -7.67 -24.26 -18.07
C GLN A 17 -6.52 -25.00 -17.39
N TYR A 18 -5.39 -24.35 -17.15
CA TYR A 18 -4.15 -24.97 -16.68
C TYR A 18 -3.71 -24.50 -15.28
N GLN A 19 -4.50 -23.69 -14.59
CA GLN A 19 -4.18 -23.13 -13.27
C GLN A 19 -2.81 -22.43 -13.23
N LEU A 20 -2.50 -21.68 -14.29
CA LEU A 20 -1.24 -20.94 -14.40
C LEU A 20 -1.28 -19.69 -13.52
N TRP A 21 -0.10 -19.19 -13.17
CA TRP A 21 0.06 -17.90 -12.51
C TRP A 21 0.99 -16.98 -13.30
N LEU A 22 0.86 -15.66 -13.06
CA LEU A 22 1.58 -14.63 -13.82
C LEU A 22 2.99 -14.44 -13.26
N ASP A 23 4.01 -14.88 -13.99
CA ASP A 23 5.41 -14.60 -13.71
C ASP A 23 5.96 -13.59 -14.73
N VAL A 24 6.21 -12.37 -14.27
CA VAL A 24 6.73 -11.27 -15.12
C VAL A 24 8.25 -11.30 -15.31
N ARG A 25 8.95 -12.21 -14.63
CA ARG A 25 10.40 -12.38 -14.79
C ARG A 25 10.68 -13.07 -16.12
N SER A 26 11.50 -12.45 -16.96
CA SER A 26 11.89 -13.04 -18.25
C SER A 26 12.74 -14.31 -18.06
N LYS A 27 12.75 -15.17 -19.09
CA LYS A 27 13.65 -16.34 -19.12
C LYS A 27 15.12 -15.94 -18.98
N ALA A 28 15.53 -14.81 -19.58
CA ALA A 28 16.88 -14.28 -19.49
C ALA A 28 17.22 -13.83 -18.05
N GLU A 29 16.30 -13.15 -17.37
CA GLU A 29 16.47 -12.77 -15.96
C GLU A 29 16.62 -14.01 -15.07
N ARG A 30 15.76 -15.00 -15.23
CA ARG A 30 15.84 -16.27 -14.47
C ARG A 30 17.14 -17.01 -14.76
N GLY A 31 17.60 -17.08 -16.01
CA GLY A 31 18.88 -17.67 -16.38
C GLY A 31 20.07 -16.94 -15.77
N ASN A 32 20.05 -15.60 -15.74
CA ASN A 32 21.08 -14.78 -15.11
C ASN A 32 21.14 -14.99 -13.60
N LEU A 33 20.00 -15.06 -12.92
CA LEU A 33 19.94 -15.34 -11.49
C LEU A 33 20.54 -16.71 -11.15
N LEU A 34 20.20 -17.73 -11.95
CA LEU A 34 20.78 -19.07 -11.81
C LEU A 34 22.31 -19.05 -11.98
N ALA A 35 22.81 -18.36 -13.00
CA ALA A 35 24.26 -18.23 -13.24
C ALA A 35 24.99 -17.50 -12.10
N MET A 36 24.32 -16.58 -11.40
CA MET A 36 24.85 -15.86 -10.25
C MET A 36 24.66 -16.61 -8.92
N GLY A 37 24.03 -17.79 -8.91
CA GLY A 37 23.65 -18.51 -7.69
C GLY A 37 22.61 -17.78 -6.83
N LYS A 38 21.84 -16.85 -7.40
CA LYS A 38 20.79 -16.09 -6.73
C LYS A 38 19.42 -16.70 -6.97
N LYS A 39 18.54 -16.64 -5.97
CA LYS A 39 17.16 -17.15 -6.06
C LYS A 39 16.19 -16.11 -6.62
N ALA A 40 16.38 -14.84 -6.30
CA ALA A 40 15.55 -13.72 -6.73
C ALA A 40 16.39 -12.46 -7.01
N SER A 41 15.85 -11.56 -7.83
CA SER A 41 16.30 -10.16 -7.93
C SER A 41 15.97 -9.41 -6.65
N ALA A 42 16.59 -8.26 -6.41
CA ALA A 42 16.18 -7.38 -5.31
C ALA A 42 14.71 -6.95 -5.45
N ALA A 43 14.04 -6.70 -4.32
CA ALA A 43 12.67 -6.25 -4.30
C ALA A 43 12.47 -4.95 -5.10
N THR A 44 11.46 -4.93 -5.96
CA THR A 44 11.15 -3.78 -6.81
C THR A 44 10.47 -2.70 -5.99
N LYS A 45 10.99 -1.47 -6.03
CA LYS A 45 10.41 -0.29 -5.38
C LYS A 45 9.53 0.51 -6.34
N ALA A 46 8.64 1.33 -5.77
CA ALA A 46 7.79 2.24 -6.56
C ALA A 46 8.65 3.23 -7.35
N LYS A 47 8.34 3.39 -8.65
CA LYS A 47 8.92 4.45 -9.47
C LYS A 47 8.03 5.70 -9.42
N SER A 48 8.64 6.88 -9.54
CA SER A 48 7.88 8.13 -9.70
C SER A 48 7.07 8.09 -11.00
N LEU A 49 5.87 8.66 -10.96
CA LEU A 49 5.00 8.79 -12.12
C LEU A 49 4.94 10.27 -12.55
N GLN A 50 5.16 10.53 -13.83
CA GLN A 50 5.07 11.86 -14.41
C GLN A 50 3.86 11.91 -15.36
N LEU A 51 2.70 12.32 -14.82
CA LEU A 51 1.51 12.54 -15.63
C LEU A 51 1.66 13.82 -16.47
N GLN A 52 1.24 13.77 -17.73
CA GLN A 52 1.24 14.92 -18.62
C GLN A 52 -0.09 15.69 -18.52
N PRO A 53 -0.09 17.03 -18.58
CA PRO A 53 -1.31 17.84 -18.45
C PRO A 53 -2.37 17.64 -19.53
N ASN A 54 -1.96 17.15 -20.70
CA ASN A 54 -2.82 16.92 -21.86
C ASN A 54 -3.56 15.58 -21.84
N LEU A 55 -3.27 14.72 -20.87
CA LEU A 55 -3.96 13.43 -20.72
C LEU A 55 -5.43 13.61 -20.33
N SER A 56 -6.28 12.69 -20.80
CA SER A 56 -7.60 12.51 -20.21
C SER A 56 -7.49 11.88 -18.81
N ALA A 57 -8.52 12.02 -18.00
CA ALA A 57 -8.53 11.40 -16.68
C ALA A 57 -8.39 9.88 -16.75
N GLU A 58 -9.02 9.23 -17.73
CA GLU A 58 -8.92 7.78 -17.91
C GLU A 58 -7.52 7.34 -18.35
N GLN A 59 -6.88 8.05 -19.29
CA GLN A 59 -5.49 7.79 -19.66
C GLN A 59 -4.55 7.92 -18.45
N ALA A 60 -4.74 8.95 -17.63
CA ALA A 60 -3.97 9.10 -16.39
C ALA A 60 -4.23 7.96 -15.41
N LEU A 61 -5.48 7.49 -15.28
CA LEU A 61 -5.80 6.34 -14.42
C LEU A 61 -5.13 5.05 -14.90
N LYS A 62 -5.13 4.79 -16.22
CA LYS A 62 -4.41 3.65 -16.81
C LYS A 62 -2.92 3.68 -16.45
N LEU A 63 -2.25 4.83 -16.58
CA LEU A 63 -0.85 5.01 -16.19
C LEU A 63 -0.62 4.82 -14.68
N VAL A 64 -1.55 5.25 -13.84
CA VAL A 64 -1.48 5.04 -12.37
C VAL A 64 -1.60 3.56 -12.02
N ILE A 65 -2.51 2.83 -12.68
CA ILE A 65 -2.66 1.38 -12.49
C ILE A 65 -1.41 0.65 -13.00
N GLU A 66 -0.91 1.00 -14.18
CA GLU A 66 0.32 0.44 -14.76
C GLU A 66 1.53 0.65 -13.83
N ASN A 67 1.74 1.88 -13.36
CA ASN A 67 2.81 2.19 -12.39
C ASN A 67 2.71 1.33 -11.12
N SER A 68 1.48 1.11 -10.65
CA SER A 68 1.24 0.28 -9.48
C SER A 68 1.49 -1.21 -9.75
N LEU A 69 1.06 -1.73 -10.92
CA LEU A 69 1.32 -3.12 -11.31
C LEU A 69 2.80 -3.38 -11.55
N ASN A 70 3.53 -2.44 -12.15
CA ASN A 70 5.00 -2.51 -12.30
C ASN A 70 5.74 -2.57 -10.96
N HIS A 71 5.13 -2.08 -9.89
CA HIS A 71 5.64 -2.23 -8.52
C HIS A 71 5.22 -3.57 -7.89
N ILE A 72 3.97 -4.02 -8.12
CA ILE A 72 3.40 -5.22 -7.50
C ILE A 72 3.93 -6.50 -8.13
N LEU A 73 3.85 -6.63 -9.47
CA LEU A 73 4.00 -7.90 -10.17
C LEU A 73 5.39 -8.54 -10.01
N PRO A 74 6.53 -7.82 -10.06
CA PRO A 74 7.85 -8.44 -9.84
C PRO A 74 7.99 -9.02 -8.42
N ASN A 75 7.46 -8.31 -7.42
CA ASN A 75 7.46 -8.79 -6.03
C ASN A 75 6.51 -9.97 -5.84
N ALA A 76 5.30 -9.90 -6.42
CA ALA A 76 4.33 -10.97 -6.40
C ALA A 76 4.87 -12.24 -7.08
N ALA A 77 5.61 -12.10 -8.19
CA ALA A 77 6.25 -13.22 -8.88
C ALA A 77 7.32 -13.90 -8.02
N ALA A 78 8.11 -13.15 -7.28
CA ALA A 78 9.08 -13.72 -6.34
C ALA A 78 8.40 -14.49 -5.19
N ILE A 79 7.28 -13.94 -4.67
CA ILE A 79 6.51 -14.56 -3.60
C ILE A 79 5.82 -15.84 -4.11
N ALA A 80 5.12 -15.77 -5.24
CA ALA A 80 4.43 -16.91 -5.86
C ALA A 80 5.41 -18.04 -6.22
N GLY A 81 6.63 -17.68 -6.65
CA GLY A 81 7.69 -18.63 -6.95
C GLY A 81 8.45 -19.19 -5.74
N GLY A 82 8.06 -18.83 -4.50
CA GLY A 82 8.68 -19.34 -3.27
C GLY A 82 10.12 -18.88 -3.04
N VAL A 83 10.54 -17.77 -3.67
CA VAL A 83 11.92 -17.24 -3.61
C VAL A 83 11.99 -15.83 -3.00
N ALA A 84 10.90 -15.36 -2.41
CA ALA A 84 10.80 -14.02 -1.84
C ALA A 84 11.57 -13.88 -0.53
N GLU A 85 12.13 -12.70 -0.34
CA GLU A 85 12.65 -12.18 0.94
C GLU A 85 11.60 -11.24 1.57
N ALA A 86 11.79 -10.88 2.84
CA ALA A 86 10.86 -10.00 3.58
C ALA A 86 10.57 -8.67 2.86
N ASP A 87 11.58 -8.11 2.15
CA ASP A 87 11.39 -6.86 1.39
C ASP A 87 10.46 -7.04 0.19
N HIS A 88 10.42 -8.20 -0.48
CA HIS A 88 9.44 -8.47 -1.54
C HIS A 88 8.01 -8.41 -1.02
N ILE A 89 7.74 -9.02 0.14
CA ILE A 89 6.42 -8.97 0.79
C ILE A 89 6.08 -7.53 1.16
N HIS A 90 7.04 -6.80 1.72
CA HIS A 90 6.88 -5.40 2.06
C HIS A 90 6.51 -4.56 0.82
N GLN A 91 7.27 -4.66 -0.26
CA GLN A 91 7.06 -3.88 -1.48
C GLN A 91 5.75 -4.27 -2.19
N ALA A 92 5.39 -5.55 -2.24
CA ALA A 92 4.10 -6.00 -2.75
C ALA A 92 2.93 -5.35 -1.97
N ARG A 93 3.00 -5.32 -0.63
CA ARG A 93 2.00 -4.65 0.22
C ARG A 93 1.94 -3.14 -0.02
N VAL A 94 3.10 -2.48 -0.19
CA VAL A 94 3.13 -1.04 -0.52
C VAL A 94 2.46 -0.80 -1.88
N GLY A 95 2.80 -1.60 -2.89
CA GLY A 95 2.20 -1.52 -4.23
C GLY A 95 0.69 -1.73 -4.21
N LEU A 96 0.20 -2.78 -3.53
CA LEU A 96 -1.24 -3.05 -3.36
C LEU A 96 -1.96 -1.91 -2.64
N ARG A 97 -1.35 -1.32 -1.62
CA ARG A 97 -1.93 -0.18 -0.91
C ARG A 97 -2.02 1.06 -1.80
N ARG A 98 -1.00 1.30 -2.64
CA ARG A 98 -0.99 2.38 -3.64
C ARG A 98 -2.12 2.17 -4.65
N LEU A 99 -2.20 0.99 -5.27
CA LEU A 99 -3.24 0.65 -6.26
C LEU A 99 -4.65 0.77 -5.68
N ARG A 100 -4.90 0.21 -4.50
CA ARG A 100 -6.19 0.33 -3.80
C ARG A 100 -6.55 1.78 -3.48
N SER A 101 -5.56 2.61 -3.14
CA SER A 101 -5.79 4.05 -2.94
C SER A 101 -6.20 4.73 -4.23
N ALA A 102 -5.55 4.41 -5.35
CA ALA A 102 -5.92 4.94 -6.66
C ALA A 102 -7.33 4.51 -7.06
N LEU A 103 -7.66 3.22 -7.01
CA LEU A 103 -9.00 2.72 -7.35
C LEU A 103 -10.08 3.35 -6.47
N LYS A 104 -9.83 3.54 -5.19
CA LYS A 104 -10.80 4.16 -4.26
C LYS A 104 -11.06 5.63 -4.54
N HIS A 105 -10.07 6.39 -4.98
CA HIS A 105 -10.18 7.84 -5.08
C HIS A 105 -10.27 8.34 -6.52
N PHE A 106 -9.87 7.52 -7.50
CA PHE A 106 -9.85 7.86 -8.92
C PHE A 106 -10.80 6.99 -9.77
N SER A 107 -11.59 6.07 -9.16
CA SER A 107 -12.53 5.21 -9.90
C SER A 107 -13.50 6.00 -10.80
N ASN A 108 -13.89 7.20 -10.39
CA ASN A 108 -14.77 8.07 -11.18
C ASN A 108 -14.08 8.72 -12.40
N TRP A 109 -12.82 8.40 -12.66
CA TRP A 109 -12.12 8.88 -13.86
C TRP A 109 -12.39 8.02 -15.09
N SER A 110 -12.96 6.83 -14.90
CA SER A 110 -13.41 5.93 -15.96
C SER A 110 -14.69 5.21 -15.54
N GLU A 111 -15.59 4.98 -16.50
CA GLU A 111 -16.81 4.18 -16.31
C GLU A 111 -16.53 2.67 -16.43
N HIS A 112 -15.34 2.29 -16.88
CA HIS A 112 -14.94 0.91 -17.14
C HIS A 112 -14.20 0.25 -15.95
N ILE A 113 -14.12 0.92 -14.80
CA ILE A 113 -13.53 0.35 -13.58
C ILE A 113 -14.48 -0.72 -13.02
N ASN A 114 -13.96 -1.94 -12.90
CA ASN A 114 -14.69 -3.00 -12.21
C ASN A 114 -14.71 -2.74 -10.69
N PRO A 115 -15.89 -2.59 -10.07
CA PRO A 115 -16.02 -2.32 -8.63
C PRO A 115 -15.45 -3.44 -7.74
N ALA A 116 -15.34 -4.67 -8.25
CA ALA A 116 -14.83 -5.82 -7.50
C ALA A 116 -13.31 -5.74 -7.25
N TRP A 117 -12.55 -5.05 -8.10
CA TRP A 117 -11.08 -5.00 -7.98
C TRP A 117 -10.59 -4.50 -6.62
N GLU A 118 -11.25 -3.50 -6.04
CA GLU A 118 -10.81 -2.96 -4.74
C GLU A 118 -10.96 -3.99 -3.62
N SER A 119 -12.06 -4.77 -3.60
CA SER A 119 -12.28 -5.83 -2.62
C SER A 119 -11.34 -7.01 -2.82
N GLU A 120 -11.12 -7.45 -4.05
CA GLU A 120 -10.21 -8.56 -4.38
C GLU A 120 -8.75 -8.22 -4.02
N LEU A 121 -8.30 -6.99 -4.34
CA LEU A 121 -6.99 -6.50 -3.90
C LEU A 121 -6.89 -6.36 -2.37
N ALA A 122 -8.02 -6.08 -1.68
CA ALA A 122 -8.05 -6.03 -0.23
C ALA A 122 -7.83 -7.43 0.39
N ASP A 123 -8.34 -8.46 -0.24
CA ASP A 123 -8.17 -9.84 0.19
C ASP A 123 -6.71 -10.30 0.07
N ILE A 124 -6.08 -9.99 -1.07
CA ILE A 124 -4.64 -10.25 -1.27
C ILE A 124 -3.81 -9.45 -0.23
N PHE A 125 -4.14 -8.17 -0.02
CA PHE A 125 -3.45 -7.33 0.95
C PHE A 125 -3.56 -7.87 2.38
N ARG A 126 -4.71 -8.45 2.77
CA ARG A 126 -4.90 -9.05 4.09
C ARG A 126 -4.08 -10.33 4.26
N ALA A 127 -4.06 -11.18 3.24
CA ALA A 127 -3.26 -12.40 3.24
C ALA A 127 -1.75 -12.12 3.43
N LEU A 128 -1.24 -11.02 2.84
CA LEU A 128 0.14 -10.57 3.04
C LEU A 128 0.36 -9.87 4.40
N GLY A 129 -0.65 -9.78 5.27
CA GLY A 129 -0.64 -8.91 6.46
C GLY A 129 0.00 -9.50 7.70
N GLN A 130 -0.29 -10.75 7.99
CA GLN A 130 0.00 -11.34 9.30
C GLN A 130 1.50 -11.42 9.61
N SER A 131 2.33 -11.90 8.70
CA SER A 131 3.78 -11.97 8.90
C SER A 131 4.43 -10.58 9.04
N ARG A 132 3.93 -9.59 8.31
CA ARG A 132 4.53 -8.24 8.30
C ARG A 132 4.21 -7.41 9.55
N ASP A 133 3.11 -7.67 10.23
CA ASP A 133 2.77 -6.93 11.44
C ASP A 133 3.76 -7.27 12.57
N HIS A 134 4.22 -8.53 12.67
CA HIS A 134 5.30 -8.93 13.57
C HIS A 134 6.63 -8.23 13.25
N ASP A 135 7.05 -8.23 11.97
CA ASP A 135 8.28 -7.54 11.55
C ASP A 135 8.21 -6.04 11.84
N ALA A 136 7.06 -5.40 11.58
CA ALA A 136 6.90 -3.98 11.85
C ALA A 136 7.06 -3.64 13.33
N ILE A 137 6.52 -4.47 14.23
CA ILE A 137 6.67 -4.28 15.67
C ILE A 137 8.11 -4.57 16.13
N GLN A 138 8.76 -5.57 15.54
CA GLN A 138 10.17 -5.88 15.79
C GLN A 138 11.08 -4.71 15.42
N ASP A 139 10.74 -3.97 14.35
CA ASP A 139 11.54 -2.83 13.87
C ASP A 139 11.19 -1.50 14.55
N SER A 140 9.92 -1.29 14.98
CA SER A 140 9.44 0.03 15.45
C SER A 140 9.21 0.13 16.97
N VAL A 141 8.76 -0.93 17.62
CA VAL A 141 8.34 -0.91 19.03
C VAL A 141 9.35 -1.61 19.93
N ILE A 142 9.81 -2.80 19.55
CA ILE A 142 10.74 -3.62 20.37
C ILE A 142 12.05 -2.87 20.70
N PRO A 143 12.69 -2.14 19.76
CA PRO A 143 13.92 -1.41 20.10
C PRO A 143 13.70 -0.38 21.21
N LEU A 144 12.57 0.31 21.23
CA LEU A 144 12.23 1.31 22.25
C LEU A 144 11.96 0.68 23.61
N ILE A 145 11.39 -0.53 23.63
CA ILE A 145 11.20 -1.27 24.89
C ILE A 145 12.57 -1.74 25.41
N LYS A 146 13.46 -2.18 24.55
CA LYS A 146 14.84 -2.62 24.90
C LYS A 146 15.71 -1.50 25.47
N GLU A 147 15.39 -0.24 25.22
CA GLU A 147 16.07 0.90 25.87
C GLU A 147 15.78 1.00 27.37
N VAL A 148 14.66 0.42 27.84
CA VAL A 148 14.20 0.53 29.24
C VAL A 148 14.14 -0.80 29.99
N CYS A 149 14.37 -1.92 29.30
CA CYS A 149 14.46 -3.25 29.93
C CYS A 149 15.31 -4.20 29.08
N ASP A 150 15.92 -5.18 29.74
CA ASP A 150 16.89 -6.10 29.13
C ASP A 150 16.30 -7.49 28.82
N PHE A 151 15.02 -7.54 28.43
CA PHE A 151 14.35 -8.78 28.05
C PHE A 151 14.45 -9.05 26.56
N ASP A 152 14.56 -10.32 26.16
CA ASP A 152 14.47 -10.72 24.77
C ASP A 152 13.03 -10.94 24.32
N PHE A 153 12.48 -9.95 23.64
CA PHE A 153 11.13 -9.96 23.07
C PHE A 153 11.13 -10.51 21.64
N ALA A 154 11.83 -11.62 21.37
CA ALA A 154 11.80 -12.22 20.05
C ALA A 154 10.38 -12.66 19.69
N LEU A 155 9.80 -12.03 18.67
CA LEU A 155 8.56 -12.45 18.05
C LEU A 155 8.87 -13.51 17.01
N SER A 156 8.14 -14.61 17.03
CA SER A 156 8.28 -15.67 16.04
C SER A 156 7.90 -15.13 14.66
N SER A 157 8.82 -15.12 13.72
CA SER A 157 8.53 -14.82 12.32
C SER A 157 7.79 -16.02 11.72
N SER A 158 6.51 -15.89 11.45
CA SER A 158 5.80 -16.89 10.68
C SER A 158 6.02 -16.63 9.19
N SER A 159 6.84 -17.46 8.55
CA SER A 159 6.75 -17.62 7.09
C SER A 159 5.43 -18.32 6.81
N ASP A 160 4.45 -17.59 6.33
CA ASP A 160 3.14 -18.17 6.02
C ASP A 160 3.17 -18.77 4.60
N PRO A 161 3.18 -20.10 4.46
CA PRO A 161 3.18 -20.75 3.14
C PRO A 161 1.90 -20.45 2.34
N GLU A 162 0.82 -19.99 2.98
CA GLU A 162 -0.41 -19.60 2.31
C GLU A 162 -0.22 -18.35 1.44
N ILE A 163 0.77 -17.50 1.74
CA ILE A 163 1.04 -16.27 0.97
C ILE A 163 1.42 -16.62 -0.48
N ALA A 164 2.32 -17.57 -0.69
CA ALA A 164 2.73 -18.00 -2.03
C ALA A 164 1.54 -18.58 -2.79
N THR A 165 0.77 -19.48 -2.16
CA THR A 165 -0.44 -20.09 -2.71
C THR A 165 -1.47 -19.03 -3.09
N ARG A 166 -1.66 -17.99 -2.26
CA ARG A 166 -2.60 -16.90 -2.54
C ARG A 166 -2.21 -16.11 -3.78
N LEU A 167 -0.92 -15.85 -3.98
CA LEU A 167 -0.44 -15.08 -5.13
C LEU A 167 -0.33 -15.90 -6.42
N SER A 168 -0.19 -17.23 -6.32
CA SER A 168 -0.14 -18.13 -7.47
C SER A 168 -1.49 -18.70 -7.88
N ASN A 169 -2.59 -18.39 -7.17
CA ASN A 169 -3.89 -18.93 -7.51
C ASN A 169 -4.51 -18.28 -8.76
N THR A 170 -5.41 -19.00 -9.40
CA THR A 170 -6.13 -18.57 -10.62
C THR A 170 -6.85 -17.24 -10.42
N GLN A 171 -7.54 -17.05 -9.29
CA GLN A 171 -8.31 -15.83 -9.02
C GLN A 171 -7.43 -14.58 -8.98
N THR A 172 -6.29 -14.65 -8.28
CA THR A 172 -5.32 -13.53 -8.22
C THR A 172 -4.72 -13.23 -9.58
N THR A 173 -4.41 -14.27 -10.36
CA THR A 173 -3.88 -14.13 -11.71
C THR A 173 -4.91 -13.49 -12.65
N GLN A 174 -6.16 -13.93 -12.62
CA GLN A 174 -7.26 -13.34 -13.39
C GLN A 174 -7.49 -11.87 -13.03
N LEU A 175 -7.40 -11.52 -11.75
CA LEU A 175 -7.48 -10.12 -11.31
C LEU A 175 -6.35 -9.27 -11.94
N PHE A 176 -5.10 -9.73 -11.90
CA PHE A 176 -3.99 -8.99 -12.50
C PHE A 176 -4.13 -8.88 -14.02
N LEU A 177 -4.57 -9.94 -14.70
CA LEU A 177 -4.84 -9.90 -16.14
C LEU A 177 -6.00 -8.96 -16.49
N SER A 178 -7.04 -8.88 -15.68
CA SER A 178 -8.15 -7.93 -15.89
C SER A 178 -7.72 -6.47 -15.74
N LEU A 179 -6.82 -6.17 -14.81
CA LEU A 179 -6.20 -4.85 -14.65
C LEU A 179 -5.30 -4.51 -15.85
N LEU A 180 -4.54 -5.48 -16.37
CA LEU A 180 -3.73 -5.31 -17.58
C LEU A 180 -4.62 -5.10 -18.81
N SER A 181 -5.73 -5.83 -18.93
CA SER A 181 -6.72 -5.64 -20.00
C SER A 181 -7.28 -4.21 -19.98
N PHE A 182 -7.64 -3.67 -18.81
CA PHE A 182 -8.09 -2.29 -18.69
C PHE A 182 -7.03 -1.29 -19.15
N ILE A 183 -5.75 -1.48 -18.80
CA ILE A 183 -4.67 -0.59 -19.20
C ILE A 183 -4.55 -0.53 -20.73
N HIS A 184 -4.70 -1.67 -21.42
CA HIS A 184 -4.56 -1.78 -22.88
C HIS A 184 -5.87 -1.61 -23.64
N SER A 185 -6.99 -1.33 -22.98
CA SER A 185 -8.26 -1.06 -23.65
C SER A 185 -8.20 0.26 -24.44
N GLU A 186 -8.93 0.34 -25.55
CA GLU A 186 -9.01 1.55 -26.40
C GLU A 186 -10.00 2.62 -25.89
N ASN A 187 -10.65 2.35 -24.76
CA ASN A 187 -11.63 3.26 -24.18
C ASN A 187 -11.00 4.60 -23.77
N GLU A 188 -11.67 5.70 -24.10
CA GLU A 188 -11.23 7.05 -23.73
C GLU A 188 -12.40 7.89 -23.19
N ALA A 189 -12.40 8.14 -21.90
CA ALA A 189 -13.29 9.15 -21.32
C ALA A 189 -12.66 10.55 -21.49
N LYS A 190 -13.48 11.51 -21.97
CA LYS A 190 -13.03 12.89 -22.27
C LYS A 190 -12.95 13.83 -21.06
N ALA A 191 -12.99 13.31 -19.83
CA ALA A 191 -12.95 14.15 -18.64
C ALA A 191 -11.59 14.83 -18.47
N LYS A 192 -11.61 16.15 -18.17
CA LYS A 192 -10.40 16.95 -17.95
C LYS A 192 -9.66 16.51 -16.69
N LEU A 193 -8.41 16.10 -16.82
CA LEU A 193 -7.58 15.53 -15.76
C LEU A 193 -7.51 16.44 -14.52
N PHE A 194 -7.10 17.69 -14.67
CA PHE A 194 -6.93 18.63 -13.54
C PHE A 194 -8.19 18.78 -12.69
N LYS A 195 -9.36 18.88 -13.33
CA LYS A 195 -10.64 19.00 -12.61
C LYS A 195 -10.93 17.75 -11.78
N GLN A 196 -10.62 16.57 -12.32
CA GLN A 196 -10.83 15.31 -11.61
C GLN A 196 -9.83 15.11 -10.47
N VAL A 197 -8.57 15.47 -10.68
CA VAL A 197 -7.52 15.43 -9.64
C VAL A 197 -7.89 16.35 -8.49
N SER A 198 -8.14 17.64 -8.76
CA SER A 198 -8.53 18.62 -7.75
C SER A 198 -9.75 18.14 -6.94
N LYS A 199 -10.80 17.68 -7.61
CA LYS A 199 -12.01 17.14 -6.95
C LYS A 199 -11.70 15.96 -6.03
N SER A 200 -10.88 15.00 -6.49
CA SER A 200 -10.56 13.79 -5.74
C SER A 200 -9.70 14.10 -4.51
N LEU A 201 -8.64 14.90 -4.66
CA LEU A 201 -7.75 15.30 -3.58
C LEU A 201 -8.49 16.14 -2.54
N THR A 202 -9.28 17.14 -2.98
CA THR A 202 -10.05 18.01 -2.10
C THR A 202 -11.06 17.22 -1.27
N LYS A 203 -11.79 16.28 -1.90
CA LYS A 203 -12.74 15.42 -1.19
C LYS A 203 -12.08 14.58 -0.10
N LEU A 204 -10.88 14.06 -0.37
CA LEU A 204 -10.12 13.27 0.60
C LEU A 204 -9.55 14.16 1.71
N TYR A 205 -8.99 15.31 1.35
CA TYR A 205 -8.39 16.25 2.29
C TYR A 205 -9.41 16.83 3.27
N HIS A 206 -10.61 17.21 2.80
CA HIS A 206 -11.69 17.66 3.68
C HIS A 206 -12.08 16.61 4.73
N LYS A 207 -12.07 15.31 4.37
CA LYS A 207 -12.31 14.26 5.34
C LYS A 207 -11.21 14.19 6.40
N ILE A 208 -9.96 14.45 6.03
CA ILE A 208 -8.83 14.48 6.96
C ILE A 208 -8.95 15.69 7.88
N LEU A 209 -9.26 16.88 7.36
CA LEU A 209 -9.46 18.09 8.16
C LEU A 209 -10.61 17.93 9.17
N LYS A 210 -11.71 17.29 8.73
CA LYS A 210 -12.82 16.97 9.65
C LYS A 210 -12.38 16.02 10.76
N ASP A 211 -11.63 14.96 10.43
CA ASP A 211 -11.11 14.04 11.45
C ASP A 211 -10.11 14.76 12.38
N ALA A 212 -9.26 15.63 11.82
CA ALA A 212 -8.28 16.39 12.58
C ALA A 212 -8.92 17.30 13.62
N SER A 213 -10.00 18.01 13.27
CA SER A 213 -10.68 18.97 14.18
C SER A 213 -11.27 18.33 15.43
N GLN A 214 -11.44 17.01 15.45
CA GLN A 214 -12.03 16.27 16.58
C GLN A 214 -11.24 14.99 16.92
N PHE A 215 -9.94 14.92 16.55
CA PHE A 215 -9.15 13.71 16.63
C PHE A 215 -9.11 13.05 18.02
N PRO A 216 -8.97 13.79 19.14
CA PRO A 216 -9.01 13.21 20.50
C PRO A 216 -10.35 12.59 20.89
N GLU A 217 -11.45 13.04 20.27
CA GLU A 217 -12.81 12.57 20.56
C GLU A 217 -13.19 11.35 19.70
N LEU A 218 -12.40 11.05 18.66
CA LEU A 218 -12.63 9.92 17.78
C LEU A 218 -12.40 8.60 18.50
N SER A 219 -13.23 7.60 18.19
CA SER A 219 -12.94 6.22 18.61
C SER A 219 -11.62 5.73 17.99
N ILE A 220 -10.98 4.74 18.59
CA ILE A 220 -9.74 4.11 18.09
C ILE A 220 -9.87 3.71 16.61
N GLU A 221 -11.01 3.10 16.24
CA GLU A 221 -11.28 2.72 14.87
C GLU A 221 -11.33 3.94 13.91
N GLN A 222 -11.92 5.04 14.38
CA GLN A 222 -11.98 6.29 13.62
C GLN A 222 -10.59 6.93 13.48
N GLN A 223 -9.77 6.90 14.53
CA GLN A 223 -8.37 7.36 14.50
C GLN A 223 -7.52 6.51 13.52
N HIS A 224 -7.70 5.19 13.51
CA HIS A 224 -7.10 4.31 12.49
C HIS A 224 -7.56 4.64 11.07
N ARG A 225 -8.83 5.01 10.90
CA ARG A 225 -9.35 5.46 9.61
C ARG A 225 -8.72 6.77 9.16
N THR A 226 -8.48 7.71 10.08
CA THR A 226 -7.74 8.95 9.81
C THR A 226 -6.32 8.66 9.30
N ARG A 227 -5.58 7.77 9.96
CA ARG A 227 -4.26 7.29 9.48
C ARG A 227 -4.34 6.73 8.05
N LYS A 228 -5.33 5.87 7.78
CA LYS A 228 -5.52 5.32 6.42
C LYS A 228 -5.78 6.43 5.39
N ARG A 229 -6.60 7.45 5.71
CA ARG A 229 -6.88 8.60 4.84
C ARG A 229 -5.61 9.42 4.56
N VAL A 230 -4.81 9.69 5.57
CA VAL A 230 -3.53 10.43 5.42
C VAL A 230 -2.56 9.68 4.49
N LYS A 231 -2.41 8.36 4.67
CA LYS A 231 -1.62 7.52 3.75
C LYS A 231 -2.19 7.51 2.31
N GLN A 232 -3.51 7.43 2.17
CA GLN A 232 -4.17 7.47 0.86
C GLN A 232 -3.93 8.82 0.16
N LEU A 233 -4.04 9.93 0.90
CA LEU A 233 -3.75 11.25 0.36
C LEU A 233 -2.30 11.34 -0.15
N ARG A 234 -1.33 10.86 0.62
CA ARG A 234 0.07 10.80 0.20
C ARG A 234 0.22 10.05 -1.14
N TYR A 235 -0.36 8.86 -1.26
CA TYR A 235 -0.26 8.09 -2.51
C TYR A 235 -0.96 8.78 -3.68
N CYS A 236 -2.12 9.41 -3.46
CA CYS A 236 -2.80 10.16 -4.50
C CYS A 236 -1.96 11.36 -4.97
N ILE A 237 -1.29 12.05 -4.06
CA ILE A 237 -0.37 13.15 -4.39
C ILE A 237 0.84 12.60 -5.15
N ASP A 238 1.47 11.52 -4.69
CA ASP A 238 2.62 10.90 -5.37
C ASP A 238 2.30 10.54 -6.84
N PHE A 239 1.08 10.09 -7.13
CA PHE A 239 0.65 9.80 -8.51
C PHE A 239 0.43 11.05 -9.35
N THR A 240 0.01 12.14 -8.76
CA THR A 240 -0.39 13.37 -9.48
C THR A 240 0.64 14.50 -9.36
N ALA A 241 1.75 14.25 -8.68
CA ALA A 241 2.79 15.24 -8.40
C ALA A 241 3.33 15.94 -9.67
N GLY A 242 3.52 15.20 -10.76
CA GLY A 242 4.01 15.72 -12.03
C GLY A 242 3.12 16.79 -12.70
N LEU A 243 1.88 16.95 -12.21
CA LEU A 243 0.95 17.97 -12.72
C LEU A 243 1.15 19.35 -12.07
N TYR A 244 1.94 19.44 -11.01
CA TYR A 244 2.06 20.63 -10.16
C TYR A 244 3.52 21.05 -9.98
N PRO A 245 3.79 22.32 -9.60
CA PRO A 245 5.14 22.76 -9.31
C PRO A 245 5.75 21.95 -8.15
N GLU A 246 6.90 21.34 -8.39
CA GLU A 246 7.60 20.45 -7.46
C GLU A 246 7.75 21.05 -6.05
N LYS A 247 8.10 22.35 -5.97
CA LYS A 247 8.26 23.07 -4.70
C LYS A 247 6.98 23.06 -3.86
N GLN A 248 5.81 23.23 -4.48
CA GLN A 248 4.52 23.22 -3.76
C GLN A 248 4.15 21.84 -3.28
N VAL A 249 4.37 20.83 -4.13
CA VAL A 249 4.17 19.42 -3.77
C VAL A 249 5.06 19.05 -2.58
N GLN A 250 6.36 19.37 -2.65
CA GLN A 250 7.30 19.03 -1.59
C GLN A 250 6.96 19.74 -0.28
N GLN A 251 6.63 21.01 -0.30
CA GLN A 251 6.19 21.75 0.89
C GLN A 251 4.98 21.13 1.58
N PHE A 252 4.04 20.60 0.80
CA PHE A 252 2.88 19.90 1.36
C PHE A 252 3.27 18.54 1.93
N LEU A 253 4.10 17.77 1.22
CA LEU A 253 4.57 16.46 1.67
C LEU A 253 5.41 16.57 2.95
N ASP A 254 6.23 17.61 3.10
CA ASP A 254 7.02 17.87 4.32
C ASP A 254 6.13 18.14 5.54
N LYS A 255 4.96 18.77 5.34
CA LYS A 255 3.95 18.90 6.41
C LYS A 255 3.25 17.59 6.73
N LEU A 256 3.02 16.77 5.71
CA LEU A 256 2.28 15.51 5.84
C LEU A 256 3.11 14.40 6.48
N GLN A 257 4.43 14.40 6.25
CA GLN A 257 5.34 13.35 6.71
C GLN A 257 5.32 13.16 8.24
N PRO A 258 5.49 14.19 9.09
CA PRO A 258 5.44 14.00 10.54
C PRO A 258 4.09 13.48 11.02
N ILE A 259 3.00 13.88 10.36
CA ILE A 259 1.66 13.37 10.66
C ILE A 259 1.57 11.86 10.40
N GLN A 260 2.13 11.41 9.26
CA GLN A 260 2.17 10.00 8.91
C GLN A 260 3.00 9.18 9.89
N GLU A 261 4.13 9.73 10.35
CA GLU A 261 5.04 9.07 11.30
C GLU A 261 4.33 8.87 12.65
N TYR A 262 3.76 9.93 13.23
CA TYR A 262 3.07 9.82 14.52
C TYR A 262 1.82 8.94 14.45
N LEU A 263 1.00 9.07 13.41
CA LEU A 263 -0.16 8.21 13.21
C LEU A 263 0.26 6.76 12.88
N GLY A 264 1.42 6.59 12.25
CA GLY A 264 2.04 5.30 11.99
C GLY A 264 2.41 4.61 13.30
N PHE A 265 3.24 5.26 14.09
CA PHE A 265 3.70 4.75 15.37
C PHE A 265 2.54 4.52 16.36
N TYR A 266 1.55 5.43 16.39
CA TYR A 266 0.34 5.25 17.18
C TYR A 266 -0.40 3.95 16.85
N ASN A 267 -0.55 3.63 15.55
CA ASN A 267 -1.14 2.36 15.13
C ASN A 267 -0.26 1.15 15.52
N ASP A 268 1.06 1.29 15.40
CA ASP A 268 1.98 0.20 15.69
C ASP A 268 1.93 -0.18 17.19
N LEU A 269 1.68 0.80 18.08
CA LEU A 269 1.42 0.53 19.49
C LEU A 269 0.16 -0.32 19.70
N PHE A 270 -0.92 -0.11 18.94
CA PHE A 270 -2.12 -0.96 19.06
C PHE A 270 -1.91 -2.36 18.49
N VAL A 271 -1.17 -2.47 17.40
CA VAL A 271 -0.80 -3.78 16.85
C VAL A 271 0.09 -4.53 17.85
N ALA A 272 1.08 -3.84 18.44
CA ALA A 272 1.95 -4.41 19.48
C ALA A 272 1.13 -4.86 20.70
N GLU A 273 0.16 -4.07 21.16
CA GLU A 273 -0.73 -4.45 22.26
C GLU A 273 -1.42 -5.79 21.98
N GLN A 274 -1.99 -5.96 20.77
CA GLN A 274 -2.66 -7.21 20.39
C GLN A 274 -1.71 -8.40 20.33
N ILE A 275 -0.52 -8.21 19.75
CA ILE A 275 0.50 -9.26 19.63
C ILE A 275 1.00 -9.65 21.04
N PHE A 276 1.35 -8.67 21.87
CA PHE A 276 1.88 -8.94 23.21
C PHE A 276 0.85 -9.59 24.11
N GLN A 277 -0.43 -9.20 24.02
CA GLN A 277 -1.52 -9.81 24.78
C GLN A 277 -1.63 -11.32 24.52
N GLN A 278 -1.36 -11.77 23.29
CA GLN A 278 -1.38 -13.19 22.92
C GLN A 278 -0.18 -13.96 23.48
N GLN A 279 0.94 -13.28 23.72
CA GLN A 279 2.18 -13.90 24.19
C GLN A 279 2.29 -14.00 25.73
N VAL A 280 1.49 -13.23 26.47
CA VAL A 280 1.58 -13.14 27.97
C VAL A 280 1.45 -14.50 28.65
N SER A 281 0.60 -15.41 28.15
CA SER A 281 0.42 -16.74 28.73
C SER A 281 1.63 -17.63 28.63
N GLU A 282 2.45 -17.49 27.58
CA GLU A 282 3.65 -18.27 27.33
C GLU A 282 4.91 -17.61 27.89
N LYS A 283 4.95 -16.27 27.84
CA LYS A 283 6.10 -15.45 28.21
C LYS A 283 5.62 -14.28 29.08
N PRO A 284 5.61 -14.42 30.43
CA PRO A 284 5.11 -13.40 31.35
C PRO A 284 5.81 -12.04 31.23
N GLU A 285 7.06 -11.98 30.74
CA GLU A 285 7.79 -10.74 30.46
C GLU A 285 7.06 -9.80 29.49
N PHE A 286 6.20 -10.32 28.63
CA PHE A 286 5.35 -9.49 27.78
C PHE A 286 4.33 -8.64 28.55
N LEU A 287 4.08 -8.91 29.84
CA LEU A 287 3.30 -7.99 30.70
C LEU A 287 3.96 -6.63 30.83
N PHE A 288 5.30 -6.58 30.94
CA PHE A 288 6.03 -5.32 30.97
C PHE A 288 5.88 -4.57 29.63
N ALA A 289 6.12 -5.28 28.52
CA ALA A 289 5.96 -4.70 27.19
C ALA A 289 4.55 -4.16 26.93
N LEU A 290 3.52 -4.88 27.37
CA LEU A 290 2.11 -4.48 27.30
C LEU A 290 1.84 -3.21 28.12
N GLY A 291 2.36 -3.15 29.36
CA GLY A 291 2.25 -1.96 30.21
C GLY A 291 2.93 -0.74 29.60
N TRP A 292 4.14 -0.92 29.03
CA TRP A 292 4.88 0.12 28.35
C TRP A 292 4.10 0.66 27.14
N VAL A 293 3.59 -0.22 26.27
CA VAL A 293 2.80 0.16 25.09
C VAL A 293 1.56 0.96 25.49
N LYS A 294 0.79 0.50 26.49
CA LYS A 294 -0.40 1.20 26.97
C LYS A 294 -0.07 2.58 27.55
N ALA A 295 1.05 2.73 28.22
CA ALA A 295 1.50 4.03 28.73
C ALA A 295 1.90 5.00 27.60
N GLN A 296 2.44 4.50 26.47
CA GLN A 296 2.83 5.33 25.33
C GLN A 296 1.63 5.82 24.50
N GLN A 297 0.55 5.03 24.40
CA GLN A 297 -0.61 5.34 23.53
C GLN A 297 -1.16 6.76 23.72
N PRO A 298 -1.50 7.25 24.95
CA PRO A 298 -2.05 8.60 25.14
C PRO A 298 -1.04 9.69 24.75
N HIS A 299 0.26 9.44 24.98
CA HIS A 299 1.33 10.38 24.68
C HIS A 299 1.50 10.58 23.17
N VAL A 300 1.50 9.48 22.45
CA VAL A 300 1.63 9.48 20.98
C VAL A 300 0.36 10.02 20.32
N ALA A 301 -0.83 9.69 20.84
CA ALA A 301 -2.10 10.27 20.39
C ALA A 301 -2.11 11.81 20.48
N LYS A 302 -1.64 12.37 21.61
CA LYS A 302 -1.54 13.82 21.79
C LYS A 302 -0.55 14.47 20.84
N LYS A 303 0.58 13.80 20.53
CA LYS A 303 1.55 14.27 19.52
C LYS A 303 0.96 14.22 18.12
N ALA A 304 0.25 13.13 17.76
CA ALA A 304 -0.43 12.98 16.49
C ALA A 304 -1.50 14.06 16.28
N ASP A 305 -2.32 14.33 17.29
CA ASP A 305 -3.30 15.41 17.29
C ASP A 305 -2.63 16.76 17.03
N LYS A 306 -1.61 17.13 17.81
CA LYS A 306 -0.89 18.39 17.63
C LYS A 306 -0.33 18.54 16.20
N LYS A 307 0.10 17.46 15.58
CA LYS A 307 0.60 17.50 14.18
C LYS A 307 -0.55 17.63 13.17
N LEU A 308 -1.69 16.96 13.41
CA LEU A 308 -2.88 17.10 12.57
C LEU A 308 -3.43 18.53 12.56
N GLN A 309 -3.38 19.24 13.69
CA GLN A 309 -3.84 20.65 13.79
C GLN A 309 -3.02 21.64 12.93
N VAL A 310 -1.85 21.24 12.42
CA VAL A 310 -1.06 22.07 11.49
C VAL A 310 -1.70 22.14 10.10
N LEU A 311 -2.55 21.16 9.75
CA LEU A 311 -3.24 21.13 8.45
C LEU A 311 -4.35 22.19 8.38
N SER A 312 -4.44 22.88 7.27
CA SER A 312 -5.46 23.91 7.04
C SER A 312 -5.95 23.93 5.59
N HIS A 313 -7.11 24.54 5.34
CA HIS A 313 -7.63 24.73 3.98
C HIS A 313 -6.72 25.57 3.08
N LYS A 314 -5.79 26.34 3.65
CA LYS A 314 -4.83 27.18 2.89
C LYS A 314 -3.66 26.37 2.33
N ASP A 315 -3.48 25.11 2.73
CA ASP A 315 -2.36 24.28 2.29
C ASP A 315 -2.57 23.63 0.91
N ILE A 316 -3.75 23.77 0.32
CA ILE A 316 -4.12 23.16 -0.96
C ILE A 316 -3.32 23.80 -2.10
N PHE A 317 -2.50 22.99 -2.80
CA PHE A 317 -1.77 23.40 -4.00
C PHE A 317 -2.41 22.91 -5.31
N TRP A 318 -3.46 22.10 -5.21
CA TRP A 318 -4.17 21.49 -6.34
C TRP A 318 -5.54 22.11 -6.62
N ALA A 319 -5.83 23.31 -6.09
CA ALA A 319 -7.08 24.03 -6.29
C ALA A 319 -7.19 24.61 -7.71
#